data_d53d91cc16b16eda9a257131499a7d9b
#
_entry.id   d53d91cc16b16eda9a257131499a7d9b
#
_cell.length_a   1.000
_cell.length_b   1.000
_cell.length_c   1.000
_cell.angle_alpha   90.00
_cell.angle_beta   90.00
_cell.angle_gamma   90.00
#
_symmetry.space_group_name_H-M   'P 1'
#
loop_
_entity.id
_entity.type
_entity.pdbx_description
1 polymer ?
#
loop_
_entity_poly.entity_id
_entity_poly.type
_entity_poly.pdbx_seq_one_letter_code
_entity_poly.pdbx_strand_id
1 'polypeptide(L)'
;VAANKDCKWRIVTLHQDIYGSAEHSNEPEITNLRYQLTPIFEQNDIDAVLTGHDHAYSRSKMLLGGTKANDYTDDEFDAELKKDMDAGENPTTRTVAPANIKNDSTDEKDQKYLSYLKSIMDEKAIETVKKQGSSVINPEGVLYMTAGSSSGSKYYDLVPRQQTYIAHRWQEDVPTYSVVGVTENNLTINTYRTDNDEKIDETFSITKSKGDVASLNKEIKATESIVKQKNTYTTQSYRVFEQALAGAKKVAADKK
;
A
#
# COMPACT_ATOMS: atom_id res chain seq x y z
N VAL A 1 4.31 1.67 21.17
CA VAL A 1 4.99 0.53 20.54
C VAL A 1 6.10 0.01 21.43
N ALA A 2 7.03 0.85 21.90
CA ALA A 2 8.17 0.40 22.72
C ALA A 2 7.76 -0.33 24.03
N ALA A 3 6.61 0.02 24.62
CA ALA A 3 6.10 -0.64 25.81
C ALA A 3 5.40 -1.99 25.55
N ASN A 4 5.07 -2.30 24.30
CA ASN A 4 4.30 -3.48 23.90
C ASN A 4 5.06 -4.29 22.83
N LYS A 5 6.27 -4.67 23.13
CA LYS A 5 7.15 -5.41 22.21
C LYS A 5 6.62 -6.80 21.82
N ASP A 6 5.81 -7.39 22.69
CA ASP A 6 5.26 -8.74 22.49
C ASP A 6 3.93 -8.76 21.70
N CYS A 7 3.40 -7.58 21.32
CA CYS A 7 2.22 -7.52 20.47
C CYS A 7 2.55 -8.05 19.06
N LYS A 8 1.83 -9.06 18.64
CA LYS A 8 2.00 -9.67 17.30
C LYS A 8 1.42 -8.80 16.19
N TRP A 9 0.34 -8.08 16.48
CA TRP A 9 -0.33 -7.20 15.55
C TRP A 9 -0.24 -5.75 16.02
N ARG A 10 0.09 -4.85 15.10
CA ARG A 10 0.15 -3.41 15.34
C ARG A 10 -0.65 -2.70 14.28
N ILE A 11 -1.77 -2.13 14.71
CA ILE A 11 -2.70 -1.40 13.84
C ILE A 11 -2.73 0.04 14.29
N VAL A 12 -2.57 0.96 13.36
CA VAL A 12 -2.71 2.40 13.59
C VAL A 12 -4.03 2.86 13.00
N THR A 13 -4.70 3.77 13.68
CA THR A 13 -5.85 4.49 13.16
C THR A 13 -5.59 5.99 13.24
N LEU A 14 -5.84 6.71 12.18
CA LEU A 14 -5.79 8.16 12.12
C LEU A 14 -6.84 8.68 11.14
N HIS A 15 -7.10 10.00 11.17
CA HIS A 15 -8.15 10.56 10.32
C HIS A 15 -7.71 10.71 8.87
N GLN A 16 -6.61 11.42 8.61
CA GLN A 16 -6.12 11.65 7.26
C GLN A 16 -5.71 10.34 6.60
N ASP A 17 -6.08 10.18 5.35
CA ASP A 17 -5.59 9.09 4.54
C ASP A 17 -4.08 9.26 4.27
N ILE A 18 -3.38 8.15 4.16
CA ILE A 18 -1.95 8.14 3.85
C ILE A 18 -1.75 7.73 2.40
N TYR A 19 -2.49 6.74 1.96
CA TYR A 19 -2.50 6.23 0.60
C TYR A 19 -3.94 5.97 0.16
N GLY A 20 -4.66 7.06 -0.11
CA GLY A 20 -6.05 7.03 -0.58
C GLY A 20 -6.18 7.00 -2.10
N SER A 21 -7.40 7.16 -2.61
CA SER A 21 -7.68 7.12 -4.05
C SER A 21 -8.78 8.08 -4.50
N ALA A 22 -9.24 8.98 -3.64
CA ALA A 22 -10.16 10.03 -4.01
C ALA A 22 -9.45 11.39 -4.12
N GLU A 23 -10.18 12.45 -4.29
CA GLU A 23 -9.65 13.76 -4.68
C GLU A 23 -8.63 14.36 -3.71
N HIS A 24 -8.73 14.06 -2.41
CA HIS A 24 -7.80 14.57 -1.40
C HIS A 24 -6.51 13.74 -1.25
N SER A 25 -6.48 12.53 -1.79
CA SER A 25 -5.40 11.55 -1.51
C SER A 25 -4.01 11.96 -1.98
N ASN A 26 -3.92 12.88 -2.93
CA ASN A 26 -2.65 13.34 -3.50
C ASN A 26 -2.36 14.82 -3.24
N GLU A 27 -3.18 15.48 -2.44
CA GLU A 27 -2.92 16.86 -2.02
C GLU A 27 -1.53 16.99 -1.39
N PRO A 28 -0.85 18.12 -1.58
CA PRO A 28 0.49 18.34 -1.04
C PRO A 28 0.58 18.13 0.47
N GLU A 29 -0.46 18.51 1.22
CA GLU A 29 -0.55 18.26 2.66
C GLU A 29 -0.52 16.75 2.97
N ILE A 30 -1.35 15.97 2.30
CA ILE A 30 -1.45 14.52 2.50
C ILE A 30 -0.15 13.83 2.08
N THR A 31 0.45 14.23 0.96
CA THR A 31 1.73 13.67 0.53
C THR A 31 2.87 14.01 1.50
N ASN A 32 2.89 15.20 2.07
CA ASN A 32 3.85 15.56 3.11
C ASN A 32 3.64 14.72 4.38
N LEU A 33 2.39 14.54 4.82
CA LEU A 33 2.06 13.70 5.97
C LEU A 33 2.50 12.24 5.73
N ARG A 34 2.28 11.73 4.54
CA ARG A 34 2.75 10.40 4.10
C ARG A 34 4.25 10.23 4.34
N TYR A 35 5.07 11.14 3.83
CA TYR A 35 6.53 11.05 3.95
C TYR A 35 7.05 11.28 5.37
N GLN A 36 6.27 11.91 6.23
CA GLN A 36 6.63 12.04 7.64
C GLN A 36 6.29 10.78 8.44
N LEU A 37 5.16 10.13 8.16
CA LEU A 37 4.65 9.03 8.97
C LEU A 37 5.10 7.66 8.51
N THR A 38 5.25 7.41 7.21
CA THR A 38 5.58 6.07 6.71
C THR A 38 6.89 5.52 7.28
N PRO A 39 7.98 6.30 7.42
CA PRO A 39 9.20 5.79 8.05
C PRO A 39 8.99 5.39 9.53
N ILE A 40 8.11 6.09 10.23
CA ILE A 40 7.78 5.79 11.63
C ILE A 40 6.99 4.48 11.70
N PHE A 41 6.02 4.28 10.80
CA PHE A 41 5.25 3.04 10.74
C PHE A 41 6.14 1.84 10.43
N GLU A 42 7.02 1.96 9.45
CA GLU A 42 7.97 0.92 9.08
C GLU A 42 8.94 0.57 10.20
N GLN A 43 9.55 1.58 10.85
CA GLN A 43 10.47 1.38 11.98
C GLN A 43 9.81 0.71 13.19
N ASN A 44 8.50 0.78 13.31
CA ASN A 44 7.73 0.21 14.40
C ASN A 44 6.96 -1.05 14.02
N ASP A 45 7.24 -1.64 12.87
CA ASP A 45 6.59 -2.87 12.38
C ASP A 45 5.05 -2.76 12.42
N ILE A 46 4.49 -1.66 11.94
CA ILE A 46 3.04 -1.51 11.81
C ILE A 46 2.54 -2.40 10.67
N ASP A 47 1.52 -3.18 10.95
CA ASP A 47 0.94 -4.11 9.97
C ASP A 47 -0.10 -3.43 9.07
N ALA A 48 -0.92 -2.57 9.66
CA ALA A 48 -1.98 -1.88 8.94
C ALA A 48 -2.24 -0.48 9.50
N VAL A 49 -2.55 0.45 8.61
CA VAL A 49 -2.99 1.81 8.92
C VAL A 49 -4.39 1.98 8.34
N LEU A 50 -5.36 2.23 9.22
CA LEU A 50 -6.76 2.43 8.86
C LEU A 50 -7.09 3.92 8.97
N THR A 51 -7.60 4.48 7.89
CA THR A 51 -7.81 5.92 7.74
C THR A 51 -9.22 6.25 7.26
N GLY A 52 -9.54 7.52 7.25
CA GLY A 52 -10.73 8.13 6.71
C GLY A 52 -10.36 9.30 5.81
N HIS A 53 -10.97 10.46 6.03
CA HIS A 53 -10.77 11.72 5.32
C HIS A 53 -11.28 11.70 3.89
N ASP A 54 -10.70 10.94 3.00
CA ASP A 54 -11.27 10.65 1.70
C ASP A 54 -12.50 9.74 1.87
N HIS A 55 -13.64 10.21 1.39
CA HIS A 55 -14.90 9.50 1.53
C HIS A 55 -15.14 8.50 0.39
N ALA A 56 -14.08 7.83 -0.02
CA ALA A 56 -14.08 6.70 -0.93
C ALA A 56 -13.29 5.55 -0.34
N TYR A 57 -13.65 4.33 -0.69
CA TYR A 57 -12.89 3.16 -0.24
C TYR A 57 -11.65 2.97 -1.10
N SER A 58 -10.53 2.73 -0.42
CA SER A 58 -9.31 2.26 -1.10
C SER A 58 -8.50 1.35 -0.18
N ARG A 59 -7.88 0.35 -0.77
CA ARG A 59 -6.92 -0.54 -0.12
C ARG A 59 -5.64 -0.56 -0.93
N SER A 60 -4.53 -0.28 -0.27
CA SER A 60 -3.22 -0.34 -0.90
C SER A 60 -2.74 -1.78 -1.08
N LYS A 61 -1.69 -1.94 -1.85
CA LYS A 61 -0.77 -3.07 -1.76
C LYS A 61 -0.01 -3.01 -0.44
N MET A 62 0.78 -4.03 -0.10
CA MET A 62 1.76 -3.91 1.00
C MET A 62 2.89 -3.00 0.54
N LEU A 63 3.14 -1.92 1.28
CA LEU A 63 4.04 -0.85 0.84
C LEU A 63 5.22 -0.67 1.78
N LEU A 64 6.38 -0.39 1.22
CA LEU A 64 7.59 0.03 1.92
C LEU A 64 8.24 1.20 1.18
N GLY A 65 8.83 2.08 1.96
CA GLY A 65 9.52 3.24 1.44
C GLY A 65 8.57 4.38 1.08
N GLY A 66 9.14 5.40 0.52
CA GLY A 66 8.49 6.62 0.09
C GLY A 66 9.52 7.72 -0.07
N THR A 67 9.37 8.56 -1.06
CA THR A 67 10.26 9.70 -1.28
C THR A 67 9.43 10.95 -1.29
N LYS A 68 9.90 12.01 -0.63
CA LYS A 68 9.20 13.28 -0.67
C LYS A 68 9.08 13.73 -2.12
N ALA A 69 7.85 13.94 -2.55
CA ALA A 69 7.59 14.59 -3.81
C ALA A 69 7.76 16.10 -3.66
N ASN A 70 7.72 16.77 -4.72
CA ASN A 70 8.18 18.12 -4.99
C ASN A 70 7.48 19.26 -4.21
N ASP A 71 7.59 20.44 -4.74
CA ASP A 71 7.20 21.74 -4.24
C ASP A 71 5.84 22.25 -4.82
N TYR A 72 4.92 21.35 -5.13
CA TYR A 72 3.55 21.73 -5.52
C TYR A 72 2.84 22.43 -4.36
N THR A 73 2.12 23.52 -4.64
CA THR A 73 1.22 24.16 -3.67
C THR A 73 -0.19 23.60 -3.78
N ASP A 74 -0.99 23.71 -2.72
CA ASP A 74 -2.37 23.23 -2.71
C ASP A 74 -3.19 23.89 -3.84
N ASP A 75 -3.11 25.22 -3.96
CA ASP A 75 -3.84 25.97 -5.01
C ASP A 75 -3.44 25.53 -6.44
N GLU A 76 -2.16 25.25 -6.67
CA GLU A 76 -1.69 24.77 -7.97
C GLU A 76 -2.19 23.35 -8.25
N PHE A 77 -2.15 22.49 -7.24
CA PHE A 77 -2.62 21.12 -7.35
C PHE A 77 -4.12 21.08 -7.63
N ASP A 78 -4.93 21.79 -6.84
CA ASP A 78 -6.39 21.84 -6.98
C ASP A 78 -6.83 22.33 -8.35
N ALA A 79 -6.15 23.34 -8.89
CA ALA A 79 -6.47 23.87 -10.21
C ALA A 79 -6.26 22.83 -11.34
N GLU A 80 -5.20 22.04 -11.26
CA GLU A 80 -4.91 21.00 -12.25
C GLU A 80 -5.72 19.73 -12.00
N LEU A 81 -5.92 19.34 -10.72
CA LEU A 81 -6.78 18.23 -10.36
C LEU A 81 -8.21 18.45 -10.86
N LYS A 82 -8.76 19.67 -10.68
CA LYS A 82 -10.09 19.99 -11.20
C LYS A 82 -10.17 19.80 -12.72
N LYS A 83 -9.17 20.23 -13.47
CA LYS A 83 -9.11 19.98 -14.92
C LYS A 83 -9.09 18.50 -15.26
N ASP A 84 -8.36 17.71 -14.48
CA ASP A 84 -8.27 16.27 -14.68
C ASP A 84 -9.58 15.55 -14.30
N MET A 85 -10.24 16.01 -13.22
CA MET A 85 -11.53 15.48 -12.77
C MET A 85 -12.70 15.83 -13.72
N ASP A 86 -12.66 16.97 -14.39
CA ASP A 86 -13.70 17.43 -15.33
C ASP A 86 -13.90 16.48 -16.55
N ALA A 87 -13.22 15.34 -16.59
CA ALA A 87 -13.48 14.29 -17.59
C ALA A 87 -14.88 13.68 -17.47
N GLY A 88 -15.51 13.81 -16.32
CA GLY A 88 -16.82 13.25 -16.01
C GLY A 88 -16.74 11.83 -15.43
N GLU A 89 -17.82 11.41 -14.83
CA GLU A 89 -17.96 10.09 -14.22
C GLU A 89 -18.67 9.09 -15.15
N ASN A 90 -18.36 7.82 -14.96
CA ASN A 90 -19.19 6.76 -15.51
C ASN A 90 -20.38 6.52 -14.57
N PRO A 91 -21.62 6.79 -14.98
CA PRO A 91 -22.78 6.73 -14.10
C PRO A 91 -23.13 5.32 -13.62
N THR A 92 -22.65 4.27 -14.31
CA THR A 92 -22.91 2.88 -13.95
C THR A 92 -21.92 2.30 -12.94
N THR A 93 -20.67 2.77 -12.97
CA THR A 93 -19.59 2.21 -12.14
C THR A 93 -19.01 3.22 -11.17
N ARG A 94 -19.48 4.48 -11.23
CA ARG A 94 -18.92 5.61 -10.47
C ARG A 94 -17.41 5.75 -10.61
N THR A 95 -16.87 5.29 -11.73
CA THR A 95 -15.49 5.52 -12.09
C THR A 95 -15.41 6.77 -12.95
N VAL A 96 -14.41 7.58 -12.72
CA VAL A 96 -14.17 8.76 -13.55
C VAL A 96 -13.82 8.33 -14.98
N ALA A 97 -14.40 9.00 -15.97
CA ALA A 97 -14.09 8.82 -17.38
C ALA A 97 -12.61 9.13 -17.71
N PRO A 98 -12.14 8.97 -18.94
CA PRO A 98 -10.76 9.33 -19.31
C PRO A 98 -10.43 10.77 -18.93
N ALA A 99 -9.29 10.97 -18.29
CA ALA A 99 -8.87 12.27 -17.78
C ALA A 99 -8.72 13.32 -18.87
N ASN A 100 -9.07 14.56 -18.55
CA ASN A 100 -8.95 15.70 -19.49
C ASN A 100 -7.50 16.09 -19.76
N ILE A 101 -6.64 16.02 -18.75
CA ILE A 101 -5.22 16.26 -18.94
C ILE A 101 -4.59 15.07 -19.62
N LYS A 102 -4.16 15.26 -20.87
CA LYS A 102 -3.53 14.21 -21.68
C LYS A 102 -2.08 14.01 -21.25
N ASN A 103 -1.62 12.76 -21.27
CA ASN A 103 -0.24 12.40 -20.93
C ASN A 103 0.81 13.02 -21.87
N ASP A 104 0.42 13.40 -23.07
CA ASP A 104 1.25 14.05 -24.09
C ASP A 104 0.99 15.56 -24.20
N SER A 105 0.33 16.18 -23.22
CA SER A 105 0.12 17.62 -23.18
C SER A 105 1.46 18.37 -23.25
N THR A 106 1.49 19.45 -24.01
CA THR A 106 2.64 20.37 -24.09
C THR A 106 2.47 21.61 -23.21
N ASP A 107 1.36 21.73 -22.50
CA ASP A 107 1.14 22.81 -21.53
C ASP A 107 2.04 22.61 -20.30
N GLU A 108 2.74 23.66 -19.88
CA GLU A 108 3.71 23.58 -18.76
C GLU A 108 3.06 23.20 -17.43
N LYS A 109 1.83 23.66 -17.17
CA LYS A 109 1.10 23.32 -15.94
C LYS A 109 0.65 21.88 -15.94
N ASP A 110 0.13 21.40 -17.07
CA ASP A 110 -0.23 20.00 -17.24
C ASP A 110 1.01 19.11 -17.04
N GLN A 111 2.14 19.46 -17.64
CA GLN A 111 3.39 18.71 -17.47
C GLN A 111 3.90 18.71 -16.02
N LYS A 112 3.82 19.85 -15.33
CA LYS A 112 4.17 19.95 -13.91
C LYS A 112 3.26 19.03 -13.08
N TYR A 113 1.95 19.07 -13.31
CA TYR A 113 0.96 18.22 -12.64
C TYR A 113 1.22 16.72 -12.90
N LEU A 114 1.39 16.32 -14.14
CA LEU A 114 1.66 14.93 -14.51
C LEU A 114 2.99 14.42 -13.93
N SER A 115 4.01 15.28 -13.90
CA SER A 115 5.29 14.96 -13.28
C SER A 115 5.15 14.77 -11.77
N TYR A 116 4.37 15.61 -11.11
CA TYR A 116 4.05 15.46 -9.69
C TYR A 116 3.31 14.15 -9.42
N LEU A 117 2.23 13.88 -10.14
CA LEU A 117 1.49 12.63 -10.01
C LEU A 117 2.39 11.42 -10.23
N LYS A 118 3.24 11.45 -11.24
CA LYS A 118 4.19 10.37 -11.48
C LYS A 118 5.12 10.15 -10.30
N SER A 119 5.63 11.22 -9.69
CA SER A 119 6.55 11.12 -8.55
C SER A 119 5.91 10.51 -7.31
N ILE A 120 4.62 10.72 -7.10
CA ILE A 120 3.90 10.18 -5.94
C ILE A 120 3.19 8.85 -6.21
N MET A 121 2.90 8.53 -7.47
CA MET A 121 2.21 7.29 -7.87
C MET A 121 3.19 6.16 -8.20
N ASP A 122 4.21 6.46 -8.98
CA ASP A 122 5.01 5.42 -9.62
C ASP A 122 6.25 5.04 -8.83
N GLU A 123 6.73 5.93 -7.99
CA GLU A 123 8.12 5.78 -7.70
C GLU A 123 8.42 5.14 -6.38
N LYS A 124 7.52 5.20 -5.38
CA LYS A 124 8.20 4.99 -4.11
C LYS A 124 7.32 4.38 -3.02
N ALA A 125 6.12 4.07 -3.34
CA ALA A 125 5.41 3.05 -2.60
C ALA A 125 5.91 1.71 -3.13
N ILE A 126 7.02 1.24 -2.62
CA ILE A 126 7.63 0.00 -3.08
C ILE A 126 6.72 -1.16 -2.73
N GLU A 127 6.16 -1.76 -3.74
CA GLU A 127 5.42 -3.00 -3.59
C GLU A 127 6.39 -4.10 -3.17
N THR A 128 6.20 -4.64 -1.97
CA THR A 128 7.06 -5.70 -1.44
C THR A 128 6.66 -7.08 -1.91
N VAL A 129 5.47 -7.22 -2.45
CA VAL A 129 4.91 -8.47 -2.96
C VAL A 129 4.58 -8.32 -4.44
N LYS A 130 5.28 -9.05 -5.30
CA LYS A 130 5.12 -8.99 -6.76
C LYS A 130 3.75 -9.47 -7.26
N LYS A 131 3.01 -10.24 -6.48
CA LYS A 131 1.63 -10.62 -6.72
C LYS A 131 0.80 -10.22 -5.52
N GLN A 132 -0.08 -9.26 -5.71
CA GLN A 132 -1.11 -8.93 -4.75
C GLN A 132 -2.34 -9.78 -5.07
N GLY A 133 -2.54 -10.80 -4.25
CA GLY A 133 -3.82 -11.47 -4.14
C GLY A 133 -4.56 -10.95 -2.92
N SER A 134 -5.68 -11.56 -2.62
CA SER A 134 -6.47 -11.31 -1.41
C SER A 134 -5.81 -11.83 -0.13
N SER A 135 -4.66 -12.48 -0.21
CA SER A 135 -3.94 -13.06 0.93
C SER A 135 -2.43 -12.91 0.77
N VAL A 136 -1.77 -12.43 1.82
CA VAL A 136 -0.32 -12.30 1.91
C VAL A 136 0.21 -13.00 3.16
N ILE A 137 1.38 -13.63 3.05
CA ILE A 137 1.99 -14.41 4.13
C ILE A 137 3.33 -13.77 4.48
N ASN A 138 3.51 -13.42 5.77
CA ASN A 138 4.70 -12.74 6.28
C ASN A 138 5.16 -11.59 5.36
N PRO A 139 4.27 -10.68 4.95
CA PRO A 139 4.67 -9.61 4.05
C PRO A 139 5.65 -8.67 4.76
N GLU A 140 6.55 -8.11 3.99
CA GLU A 140 7.22 -6.88 4.38
C GLU A 140 6.30 -5.70 4.04
N GLY A 141 6.45 -4.60 4.78
CA GLY A 141 5.69 -3.38 4.53
C GLY A 141 4.39 -3.26 5.30
N VAL A 142 3.68 -2.21 5.00
CA VAL A 142 2.49 -1.74 5.72
C VAL A 142 1.29 -1.74 4.77
N LEU A 143 0.15 -2.20 5.25
CA LEU A 143 -1.13 -2.03 4.56
C LEU A 143 -1.72 -0.67 4.91
N TYR A 144 -2.23 0.06 3.92
CA TYR A 144 -3.00 1.28 4.12
C TYR A 144 -4.41 1.09 3.56
N MET A 145 -5.42 1.48 4.34
CA MET A 145 -6.81 1.37 3.93
C MET A 145 -7.58 2.60 4.36
N THR A 146 -8.23 3.24 3.39
CA THR A 146 -9.21 4.31 3.62
C THR A 146 -10.60 3.69 3.55
N ALA A 147 -11.35 3.81 4.65
CA ALA A 147 -12.53 2.97 4.87
C ALA A 147 -13.82 3.46 4.15
N GLY A 148 -13.76 4.60 3.46
CA GLY A 148 -14.93 5.22 2.84
C GLY A 148 -15.79 6.01 3.82
N SER A 149 -17.04 6.29 3.44
CA SER A 149 -17.99 7.02 4.27
C SER A 149 -18.93 6.05 4.98
N SER A 150 -18.89 6.01 6.31
CA SER A 150 -19.80 5.15 7.09
C SER A 150 -21.17 5.80 7.37
N SER A 151 -21.24 7.13 7.40
CA SER A 151 -22.47 7.88 7.65
C SER A 151 -23.29 8.18 6.40
N GLY A 152 -22.67 8.13 5.23
CA GLY A 152 -23.28 8.53 3.97
C GLY A 152 -23.53 10.05 3.85
N SER A 153 -22.92 10.85 4.74
CA SER A 153 -23.15 12.30 4.73
C SER A 153 -22.41 13.01 3.61
N LYS A 154 -21.34 12.41 3.09
CA LYS A 154 -20.50 12.97 2.04
C LYS A 154 -19.75 11.85 1.32
N TYR A 155 -19.55 12.04 0.02
CA TYR A 155 -18.77 11.16 -0.83
C TYR A 155 -17.84 12.01 -1.68
N TYR A 156 -16.68 11.44 -2.02
CA TYR A 156 -15.72 12.06 -2.92
C TYR A 156 -15.48 11.15 -4.12
N ASP A 157 -15.25 11.78 -5.26
CA ASP A 157 -14.98 11.07 -6.49
C ASP A 157 -13.58 10.45 -6.49
N LEU A 158 -13.48 9.30 -7.12
CA LEU A 158 -12.18 8.69 -7.36
C LEU A 158 -11.37 9.55 -8.34
N VAL A 159 -10.10 9.79 -8.03
CA VAL A 159 -9.23 10.47 -8.99
C VAL A 159 -9.17 9.72 -10.33
N PRO A 160 -9.10 10.43 -11.48
CA PRO A 160 -9.17 9.80 -12.80
C PRO A 160 -8.07 8.77 -13.02
N ARG A 161 -6.89 9.03 -12.49
CA ARG A 161 -5.71 8.16 -12.64
C ARG A 161 -5.55 7.29 -11.41
N GLN A 162 -5.79 6.00 -11.56
CA GLN A 162 -5.55 5.06 -10.46
C GLN A 162 -4.07 5.05 -10.09
N GLN A 163 -3.81 5.24 -8.82
CA GLN A 163 -2.46 5.20 -8.28
C GLN A 163 -1.92 3.77 -8.32
N THR A 164 -0.63 3.63 -8.62
CA THR A 164 0.05 2.33 -8.75
C THR A 164 0.13 1.56 -7.43
N TYR A 165 0.10 2.26 -6.31
CA TYR A 165 0.10 1.67 -4.97
C TYR A 165 -1.27 1.13 -4.53
N ILE A 166 -2.36 1.45 -5.24
CA ILE A 166 -3.71 0.98 -4.91
C ILE A 166 -3.94 -0.41 -5.51
N ALA A 167 -4.34 -1.35 -4.65
CA ALA A 167 -4.76 -2.68 -5.06
C ALA A 167 -6.24 -2.73 -5.43
N HIS A 168 -7.09 -2.05 -4.66
CA HIS A 168 -8.52 -1.94 -4.91
C HIS A 168 -9.06 -0.59 -4.48
N ARG A 169 -10.06 -0.07 -5.19
CA ARG A 169 -10.78 1.16 -4.87
C ARG A 169 -12.25 1.06 -5.29
N TRP A 170 -13.11 1.74 -4.55
CA TRP A 170 -14.54 1.68 -4.82
C TRP A 170 -15.26 2.94 -4.34
N GLN A 171 -16.22 3.43 -5.14
CA GLN A 171 -17.13 4.51 -4.80
C GLN A 171 -18.43 4.39 -5.61
N GLU A 172 -19.58 4.36 -4.93
CA GLU A 172 -20.93 4.33 -5.54
C GLU A 172 -21.95 5.13 -4.72
N ASP A 173 -21.52 6.13 -3.96
CA ASP A 173 -22.37 6.94 -3.06
C ASP A 173 -23.20 6.09 -2.09
N VAL A 174 -22.65 5.01 -1.63
CA VAL A 174 -23.25 4.13 -0.63
C VAL A 174 -22.35 4.05 0.59
N PRO A 175 -22.92 4.19 1.79
CA PRO A 175 -22.13 4.01 3.01
C PRO A 175 -21.55 2.60 3.10
N THR A 176 -20.39 2.50 3.71
CA THR A 176 -19.67 1.24 3.88
C THR A 176 -19.29 1.00 5.33
N TYR A 177 -19.12 -0.25 5.68
CA TYR A 177 -18.51 -0.64 6.94
C TYR A 177 -17.49 -1.75 6.73
N SER A 178 -16.46 -1.75 7.58
CA SER A 178 -15.41 -2.76 7.51
C SER A 178 -15.37 -3.59 8.78
N VAL A 179 -15.18 -4.89 8.61
CA VAL A 179 -14.97 -5.83 9.72
C VAL A 179 -13.52 -6.29 9.70
N VAL A 180 -12.79 -5.94 10.75
CA VAL A 180 -11.40 -6.36 10.95
C VAL A 180 -11.39 -7.52 11.94
N GLY A 181 -11.03 -8.70 11.47
CA GLY A 181 -10.85 -9.89 12.28
C GLY A 181 -9.38 -10.08 12.64
N VAL A 182 -9.08 -10.28 13.92
CA VAL A 182 -7.71 -10.52 14.39
C VAL A 182 -7.68 -11.82 15.18
N THR A 183 -6.81 -12.72 14.76
CA THR A 183 -6.47 -13.96 15.49
C THR A 183 -4.99 -13.97 15.82
N GLU A 184 -4.50 -15.03 16.47
CA GLU A 184 -3.08 -15.15 16.74
C GLU A 184 -2.23 -15.00 15.44
N ASN A 185 -2.68 -15.59 14.35
CA ASN A 185 -1.87 -15.69 13.13
C ASN A 185 -2.43 -14.94 11.92
N ASN A 186 -3.65 -14.46 11.99
CA ASN A 186 -4.30 -13.80 10.86
C ASN A 186 -4.92 -12.46 11.25
N LEU A 187 -4.74 -11.48 10.38
CA LEU A 187 -5.53 -10.26 10.32
C LEU A 187 -6.33 -10.33 9.02
N THR A 188 -7.64 -10.15 9.10
CA THR A 188 -8.54 -10.15 7.93
C THR A 188 -9.32 -8.86 7.88
N ILE A 189 -9.58 -8.37 6.67
CA ILE A 189 -10.41 -7.19 6.44
C ILE A 189 -11.47 -7.56 5.40
N ASN A 190 -12.71 -7.25 5.74
CA ASN A 190 -13.85 -7.35 4.83
C ASN A 190 -14.61 -6.03 4.88
N THR A 191 -14.92 -5.48 3.72
CA THR A 191 -15.69 -4.23 3.61
C THR A 191 -16.96 -4.47 2.81
N TYR A 192 -18.06 -3.92 3.32
CA TYR A 192 -19.40 -4.16 2.84
C TYR A 192 -20.13 -2.85 2.60
N ARG A 193 -21.09 -2.88 1.68
CA ARG A 193 -22.12 -1.86 1.55
C ARG A 193 -23.12 -1.98 2.72
N THR A 194 -23.67 -0.85 3.14
CA THR A 194 -24.70 -0.87 4.22
C THR A 194 -26.11 -1.12 3.73
N ASP A 195 -26.36 -0.97 2.43
CA ASP A 195 -27.70 -1.10 1.83
C ASP A 195 -28.10 -2.55 1.54
N ASN A 196 -27.13 -3.45 1.34
CA ASN A 196 -27.41 -4.83 0.94
C ASN A 196 -26.41 -5.87 1.46
N ASP A 197 -25.44 -5.44 2.29
CA ASP A 197 -24.37 -6.28 2.85
C ASP A 197 -23.46 -6.99 1.80
N GLU A 198 -23.47 -6.53 0.56
CA GLU A 198 -22.53 -7.03 -0.44
C GLU A 198 -21.11 -6.52 -0.17
N LYS A 199 -20.15 -7.38 -0.42
CA LYS A 199 -18.73 -7.01 -0.34
C LYS A 199 -18.36 -6.11 -1.50
N ILE A 200 -17.62 -5.04 -1.19
CA ILE A 200 -17.05 -4.13 -2.19
C ILE A 200 -15.61 -4.49 -2.57
N ASP A 201 -14.98 -5.38 -1.83
CA ASP A 201 -13.63 -5.89 -2.10
C ASP A 201 -13.55 -7.37 -1.71
N GLU A 202 -12.59 -8.09 -2.22
CA GLU A 202 -12.29 -9.44 -1.74
C GLU A 202 -11.84 -9.41 -0.28
N THR A 203 -12.04 -10.53 0.44
CA THR A 203 -11.47 -10.67 1.79
C THR A 203 -9.96 -10.53 1.71
N PHE A 204 -9.42 -9.46 2.28
CA PHE A 204 -7.98 -9.32 2.39
C PHE A 204 -7.48 -9.95 3.69
N SER A 205 -6.36 -10.67 3.62
CA SER A 205 -5.76 -11.27 4.82
C SER A 205 -4.24 -11.13 4.84
N ILE A 206 -3.73 -10.84 6.04
CA ILE A 206 -2.31 -10.95 6.36
C ILE A 206 -2.13 -12.13 7.29
N THR A 207 -1.27 -13.08 6.92
CA THR A 207 -0.93 -14.24 7.76
C THR A 207 0.49 -14.09 8.27
N LYS A 208 0.66 -14.12 9.59
CA LYS A 208 1.97 -14.26 10.25
C LYS A 208 2.15 -15.71 10.67
N SER A 209 2.73 -16.50 9.81
CA SER A 209 3.09 -17.89 10.12
C SER A 209 4.50 -17.96 10.71
N LYS A 210 4.72 -18.82 11.69
CA LYS A 210 6.08 -19.25 12.01
C LYS A 210 6.61 -19.95 10.76
N GLY A 211 7.71 -19.45 10.21
CA GLY A 211 8.37 -20.11 9.09
C GLY A 211 8.62 -21.58 9.44
N ASP A 212 8.48 -22.48 8.47
CA ASP A 212 8.89 -23.87 8.66
C ASP A 212 10.41 -23.94 8.75
N VAL A 213 10.91 -23.74 9.97
CA VAL A 213 12.33 -23.77 10.29
C VAL A 213 12.96 -25.11 9.90
N ALA A 214 12.19 -26.20 9.91
CA ALA A 214 12.70 -27.51 9.50
C ALA A 214 12.95 -27.53 7.98
N SER A 215 12.01 -27.05 7.17
CA SER A 215 12.21 -26.89 5.73
C SER A 215 13.33 -25.88 5.43
N LEU A 216 13.39 -24.76 6.12
CA LEU A 216 14.46 -23.78 5.96
C LEU A 216 15.84 -24.40 6.27
N ASN A 217 15.97 -25.15 7.35
CA ASN A 217 17.21 -25.85 7.70
C ASN A 217 17.59 -26.92 6.66
N LYS A 218 16.60 -27.59 6.07
CA LYS A 218 16.82 -28.54 4.99
C LYS A 218 17.40 -27.84 3.75
N GLU A 219 16.83 -26.70 3.37
CA GLU A 219 17.34 -25.89 2.25
C GLU A 219 18.74 -25.33 2.55
N ILE A 220 18.97 -24.79 3.74
CA ILE A 220 20.31 -24.34 4.16
C ILE A 220 21.34 -25.47 4.02
N LYS A 221 20.97 -26.68 4.45
CA LYS A 221 21.84 -27.85 4.34
C LYS A 221 22.11 -28.25 2.89
N ALA A 222 21.10 -28.14 2.01
CA ALA A 222 21.25 -28.42 0.58
C ALA A 222 22.23 -27.46 -0.10
N THR A 223 22.43 -26.24 0.44
CA THR A 223 23.42 -25.27 -0.09
C THR A 223 24.86 -25.59 0.25
N GLU A 224 25.15 -26.58 1.09
CA GLU A 224 26.52 -26.94 1.47
C GLU A 224 27.38 -27.36 0.25
N SER A 225 26.76 -27.97 -0.75
CA SER A 225 27.42 -28.33 -2.00
C SER A 225 27.91 -27.08 -2.78
N ILE A 226 27.10 -26.01 -2.79
CA ILE A 226 27.42 -24.74 -3.44
C ILE A 226 28.57 -24.05 -2.69
N VAL A 227 28.54 -24.07 -1.35
CA VAL A 227 29.62 -23.52 -0.52
C VAL A 227 30.96 -24.20 -0.83
N LYS A 228 30.95 -25.53 -1.01
CA LYS A 228 32.15 -26.30 -1.36
C LYS A 228 32.68 -26.01 -2.77
N GLN A 229 31.81 -25.50 -3.64
CA GLN A 229 32.13 -25.20 -5.04
C GLN A 229 32.36 -23.69 -5.29
N LYS A 230 32.72 -22.93 -4.28
CA LYS A 230 32.93 -21.47 -4.34
C LYS A 230 33.69 -21.01 -5.56
N ASN A 231 34.74 -21.72 -5.93
CA ASN A 231 35.64 -21.35 -7.02
C ASN A 231 35.04 -21.57 -8.42
N THR A 232 33.88 -22.18 -8.54
CA THR A 232 33.19 -22.38 -9.82
C THR A 232 32.24 -21.19 -10.17
N TYR A 233 32.06 -20.26 -9.26
CA TYR A 233 31.18 -19.10 -9.41
C TYR A 233 31.98 -17.82 -9.54
N THR A 234 31.38 -16.80 -10.19
CA THR A 234 31.98 -15.47 -10.18
C THR A 234 31.93 -14.87 -8.78
N THR A 235 32.90 -14.01 -8.46
CA THR A 235 32.92 -13.31 -7.15
C THR A 235 31.61 -12.58 -6.85
N GLN A 236 31.01 -11.99 -7.87
CA GLN A 236 29.74 -11.26 -7.72
C GLN A 236 28.57 -12.20 -7.39
N SER A 237 28.39 -13.30 -8.15
CA SER A 237 27.29 -14.23 -7.92
C SER A 237 27.43 -14.98 -6.58
N TYR A 238 28.67 -15.33 -6.21
CA TYR A 238 28.91 -15.99 -4.94
C TYR A 238 28.65 -15.05 -3.74
N ARG A 239 28.97 -13.76 -3.84
CA ARG A 239 28.68 -12.78 -2.80
C ARG A 239 27.17 -12.62 -2.54
N VAL A 240 26.36 -12.58 -3.60
CA VAL A 240 24.89 -12.54 -3.47
C VAL A 240 24.38 -13.80 -2.75
N PHE A 241 24.90 -14.96 -3.13
CA PHE A 241 24.56 -16.22 -2.47
C PHE A 241 24.98 -16.23 -0.99
N GLU A 242 26.19 -15.79 -0.64
CA GLU A 242 26.65 -15.71 0.76
C GLU A 242 25.76 -14.81 1.61
N GLN A 243 25.32 -13.68 1.08
CA GLN A 243 24.40 -12.76 1.77
C GLN A 243 23.03 -13.41 2.02
N ALA A 244 22.47 -14.05 1.01
CA ALA A 244 21.19 -14.75 1.14
C ALA A 244 21.28 -15.92 2.15
N LEU A 245 22.35 -16.70 2.10
CA LEU A 245 22.58 -17.81 3.04
C LEU A 245 22.79 -17.32 4.47
N ALA A 246 23.49 -16.20 4.67
CA ALA A 246 23.67 -15.60 5.99
C ALA A 246 22.32 -15.12 6.56
N GLY A 247 21.48 -14.49 5.75
CA GLY A 247 20.11 -14.12 6.11
C GLY A 247 19.25 -15.31 6.51
N ALA A 248 19.25 -16.37 5.69
CA ALA A 248 18.52 -17.61 5.97
C ALA A 248 18.95 -18.26 7.29
N LYS A 249 20.26 -18.33 7.57
CA LYS A 249 20.81 -18.85 8.82
C LYS A 249 20.40 -18.02 10.03
N LYS A 250 20.36 -16.69 9.88
CA LYS A 250 19.90 -15.79 10.95
C LYS A 250 18.43 -16.05 11.29
N VAL A 251 17.57 -16.15 10.27
CA VAL A 251 16.14 -16.48 10.45
C VAL A 251 15.96 -17.86 11.08
N ALA A 252 16.72 -18.87 10.64
CA ALA A 252 16.65 -20.22 11.20
C ALA A 252 17.12 -20.30 12.66
N ALA A 253 17.99 -19.40 13.08
CA ALA A 253 18.49 -19.31 14.46
C ALA A 253 17.58 -18.48 15.37
N ASP A 254 16.71 -17.66 14.81
CA ASP A 254 15.78 -16.83 15.58
C ASP A 254 14.63 -17.71 16.11
N LYS A 255 14.63 -17.90 17.42
CA LYS A 255 13.66 -18.78 18.12
C LYS A 255 12.38 -18.06 18.53
N LYS A 256 12.13 -16.86 18.00
CA LYS A 256 10.93 -16.07 18.32
C LYS A 256 9.70 -16.44 17.48
#